data_fbaf7d42a029789db77808423b67c96f
#
_entry.id   fbaf7d42a029789db77808423b67c96f
#
_cell.length_a   1.000
_cell.length_b   1.000
_cell.length_c   1.000
_cell.angle_alpha   90.00
_cell.angle_beta   90.00
_cell.angle_gamma   90.00
#
_symmetry.space_group_name_H-M   'P 1'
#
loop_
_entity.id
_entity.type
_entity.pdbx_description
1 polymer ?
#
loop_
_entity_poly.entity_id
_entity_poly.type
_entity_poly.pdbx_seq_one_letter_code
_entity_poly.pdbx_strand_id
1 'polypeptide(L)'
;SRISRFGDNLRVCPKCATRDYQTCQSCRRYRLIEQDVVSGKMLCKKCLTCPPLQCLTCQQQIPAGYGKYCELCTWRRILGNRIKELVNTLVNPSLKGYFKDYMNWLDHEVGPHKAALLIRKHIHFFEKTSDLWGDQIPDNDSLLHRLRTSGLRKYELPIRWLVAVHHLHIDTQSKGHCSEFDQLRKLANSCP
;
A
#
# COMPACT_ATOMS: atom_id res chain seq x y z
N SER A 1 -7.04 32.52 -1.98
CA SER A 1 -5.64 32.12 -1.78
C SER A 1 -5.61 30.79 -1.04
N ARG A 2 -5.01 29.76 -1.66
CA ARG A 2 -4.86 28.45 -1.01
C ARG A 2 -3.75 28.57 0.05
N ILE A 3 -4.13 28.41 1.31
CA ILE A 3 -3.19 28.30 2.43
C ILE A 3 -2.76 26.84 2.52
N SER A 4 -1.48 26.58 2.29
CA SER A 4 -0.92 25.23 2.42
C SER A 4 -0.52 24.98 3.88
N ARG A 5 -0.87 23.82 4.44
CA ARG A 5 -0.38 23.37 5.75
C ARG A 5 0.99 22.73 5.54
N PHE A 6 2.01 23.36 6.01
CA PHE A 6 3.36 22.77 6.10
C PHE A 6 3.63 22.32 7.53
N GLY A 7 4.37 21.22 7.68
CA GLY A 7 4.62 20.59 8.99
C GLY A 7 4.99 21.61 10.07
N ASP A 8 4.52 21.40 11.27
CA ASP A 8 4.53 22.23 12.46
C ASP A 8 3.35 23.22 12.62
N ASN A 9 2.20 22.98 11.90
CA ASN A 9 0.96 23.79 12.00
C ASN A 9 1.05 25.27 11.60
N LEU A 10 2.14 25.72 11.03
CA LEU A 10 2.29 27.09 10.53
C LEU A 10 1.54 27.26 9.20
N ARG A 11 0.56 28.15 9.19
CA ARG A 11 -0.12 28.60 7.97
C ARG A 11 0.73 29.68 7.32
N VAL A 12 1.43 29.36 6.25
CA VAL A 12 2.23 30.32 5.49
C VAL A 12 1.64 30.51 4.09
N CYS A 13 1.71 31.72 3.58
CA CYS A 13 1.34 31.97 2.20
C CYS A 13 2.32 31.29 1.23
N PRO A 14 1.88 30.95 -0.03
CA PRO A 14 2.75 30.28 -1.00
C PRO A 14 4.08 31.01 -1.26
N LYS A 15 4.08 32.34 -1.23
CA LYS A 15 5.30 33.15 -1.43
C LYS A 15 6.27 33.10 -0.24
N CYS A 16 5.74 32.97 1.00
CA CYS A 16 6.58 32.85 2.20
C CYS A 16 7.07 31.40 2.40
N ALA A 17 6.30 30.41 1.89
CA ALA A 17 6.66 29.00 1.99
C ALA A 17 7.85 28.60 1.11
N THR A 18 8.20 29.41 0.10
CA THR A 18 9.18 28.99 -0.92
C THR A 18 10.62 29.38 -0.62
N ARG A 19 10.88 30.30 0.32
CA ARG A 19 12.26 30.81 0.49
C ARG A 19 13.19 29.90 1.31
N ASP A 20 12.67 29.23 2.34
CA ASP A 20 13.51 28.50 3.28
C ASP A 20 13.09 27.03 3.49
N TYR A 21 11.96 26.61 2.89
CA TYR A 21 11.47 25.23 2.97
C TYR A 21 11.97 24.42 1.78
N GLN A 22 12.80 23.44 2.05
CA GLN A 22 13.32 22.51 1.05
C GLN A 22 13.31 21.08 1.60
N THR A 23 13.61 20.11 0.76
CA THR A 23 13.75 18.72 1.19
C THR A 23 15.06 18.53 1.95
N CYS A 24 14.98 18.21 3.23
CA CYS A 24 16.15 17.89 4.04
C CYS A 24 16.91 16.69 3.43
N GLN A 25 18.20 16.84 3.20
CA GLN A 25 19.02 15.81 2.56
C GLN A 25 19.21 14.55 3.43
N SER A 26 19.02 14.66 4.74
CA SER A 26 19.11 13.53 5.65
C SER A 26 17.78 12.80 5.83
N CYS A 27 16.71 13.48 6.27
CA CYS A 27 15.43 12.83 6.55
C CYS A 27 14.42 12.89 5.40
N ARG A 28 14.76 13.50 4.27
CA ARG A 28 13.94 13.67 3.05
C ARG A 28 12.56 14.30 3.28
N ARG A 29 12.37 15.01 4.40
CA ARG A 29 11.13 15.73 4.66
C ARG A 29 11.26 17.18 4.21
N TYR A 30 10.18 17.73 3.69
CA TYR A 30 10.07 19.13 3.30
C TYR A 30 9.91 20.00 4.56
N ARG A 31 10.95 20.76 4.92
CA ARG A 31 11.05 21.55 6.15
C ARG A 31 11.90 22.79 5.94
N LEU A 32 11.88 23.68 6.93
CA LEU A 32 12.89 24.72 7.03
C LEU A 32 14.27 24.07 7.16
N ILE A 33 15.20 24.45 6.30
CA ILE A 33 16.53 23.87 6.27
C ILE A 33 17.61 24.94 6.49
N GLU A 34 18.72 24.48 7.00
CA GLU A 34 19.94 25.26 7.22
C GLU A 34 21.11 24.47 6.64
N GLN A 35 22.16 25.20 6.21
CA GLN A 35 23.37 24.55 5.73
C GLN A 35 24.21 24.08 6.93
N ASP A 36 24.53 22.80 6.97
CA ASP A 36 25.47 22.24 7.93
C ASP A 36 26.90 22.70 7.57
N VAL A 37 27.51 23.42 8.47
CA VAL A 37 28.83 24.03 8.25
C VAL A 37 29.91 22.95 8.03
N VAL A 38 29.78 21.79 8.65
CA VAL A 38 30.77 20.70 8.59
C VAL A 38 30.64 19.87 7.32
N SER A 39 29.42 19.44 6.97
CA SER A 39 29.20 18.57 5.83
C SER A 39 28.75 19.30 4.55
N GLY A 40 28.43 20.61 4.65
CA GLY A 40 27.86 21.41 3.57
C GLY A 40 26.42 21.01 3.16
N LYS A 41 25.81 20.03 3.85
CA LYS A 41 24.49 19.50 3.53
C LYS A 41 23.37 20.44 4.00
N MET A 42 22.29 20.47 3.23
CA MET A 42 21.06 21.19 3.59
C MET A 42 20.20 20.32 4.50
N LEU A 43 20.18 20.61 5.79
CA LEU A 43 19.55 19.79 6.81
C LEU A 43 18.46 20.57 7.57
N CYS A 44 17.42 19.88 8.03
CA CYS A 44 16.45 20.49 8.94
C CYS A 44 17.05 20.56 10.35
N LYS A 45 16.55 21.49 11.17
CA LYS A 45 17.01 21.73 12.54
C LYS A 45 17.21 20.45 13.35
N LYS A 46 16.25 19.49 13.29
CA LYS A 46 16.38 18.20 14.02
C LYS A 46 17.54 17.34 13.54
N CYS A 47 17.81 17.32 12.23
CA CYS A 47 18.94 16.56 11.69
C CYS A 47 20.29 17.23 11.94
N LEU A 48 20.31 18.56 12.15
CA LEU A 48 21.49 19.31 12.55
C LEU A 48 21.84 19.11 14.02
N THR A 49 20.83 19.20 14.90
CA THR A 49 21.06 19.29 16.35
C THR A 49 20.98 17.98 17.09
N CYS A 50 20.33 16.95 16.52
CA CYS A 50 20.11 15.67 17.20
C CYS A 50 20.83 14.52 16.48
N PRO A 51 21.43 13.58 17.23
CA PRO A 51 21.99 12.38 16.65
C PRO A 51 20.90 11.52 15.98
N PRO A 52 21.28 10.62 15.08
CA PRO A 52 20.35 9.62 14.52
C PRO A 52 19.67 8.82 15.65
N LEU A 53 18.41 8.50 15.44
CA LEU A 53 17.58 7.75 16.38
C LEU A 53 17.46 6.27 15.93
N GLN A 54 17.03 5.40 16.82
CA GLN A 54 16.65 4.04 16.48
C GLN A 54 15.14 3.96 16.26
N CYS A 55 14.72 3.23 15.24
CA CYS A 55 13.32 2.94 14.99
C CYS A 55 12.77 2.11 16.16
N LEU A 56 11.66 2.53 16.76
CA LEU A 56 11.08 1.84 17.90
C LEU A 56 10.58 0.41 17.61
N THR A 57 10.42 0.06 16.33
CA THR A 57 9.93 -1.28 15.94
C THR A 57 11.05 -2.20 15.48
N CYS A 58 11.91 -1.76 14.55
CA CYS A 58 12.93 -2.62 13.93
C CYS A 58 14.37 -2.27 14.37
N GLN A 59 14.55 -1.32 15.27
CA GLN A 59 15.82 -0.85 15.79
C GLN A 59 16.80 -0.29 14.72
N GLN A 60 16.37 -0.20 13.47
CA GLN A 60 17.16 0.40 12.41
C GLN A 60 17.46 1.88 12.72
N GLN A 61 18.68 2.32 12.48
CA GLN A 61 19.07 3.71 12.64
C GLN A 61 18.36 4.61 11.61
N ILE A 62 17.78 5.69 12.08
CA ILE A 62 17.02 6.67 11.28
C ILE A 62 17.46 8.09 11.59
N PRO A 63 17.40 9.01 10.62
CA PRO A 63 17.68 10.42 10.86
C PRO A 63 16.75 11.02 11.91
N ALA A 64 17.24 11.86 12.79
CA ALA A 64 16.46 12.48 13.88
C ALA A 64 15.21 13.23 13.39
N GLY A 65 15.27 13.83 12.20
CA GLY A 65 14.14 14.52 11.57
C GLY A 65 13.03 13.59 11.07
N TYR A 66 13.29 12.28 11.00
CA TYR A 66 12.33 11.32 10.47
C TYR A 66 11.19 11.01 11.46
N GLY A 67 11.49 10.95 12.76
CA GLY A 67 10.54 10.65 13.84
C GLY A 67 10.89 9.36 14.58
N LYS A 68 9.88 8.73 15.18
CA LYS A 68 10.06 7.54 16.03
C LYS A 68 10.18 6.21 15.24
N TYR A 69 9.73 6.18 14.00
CA TYR A 69 9.66 4.97 13.18
C TYR A 69 10.33 5.20 11.83
N CYS A 70 11.01 4.21 11.29
CA CYS A 70 11.48 4.24 9.90
C CYS A 70 10.30 4.26 8.92
N GLU A 71 10.56 4.53 7.66
CA GLU A 71 9.53 4.62 6.62
C GLU A 71 8.72 3.33 6.50
N LEU A 72 9.41 2.19 6.45
CA LEU A 72 8.79 0.88 6.34
C LEU A 72 7.84 0.60 7.52
N CYS A 73 8.32 0.79 8.76
CA CYS A 73 7.51 0.58 9.96
C CYS A 73 6.35 1.57 10.07
N THR A 74 6.53 2.80 9.60
CA THR A 74 5.44 3.79 9.53
C THR A 74 4.33 3.30 8.60
N TRP A 75 4.69 2.85 7.39
CA TRP A 75 3.71 2.37 6.42
C TRP A 75 3.05 1.06 6.85
N ARG A 76 3.78 0.12 7.47
CA ARG A 76 3.17 -1.10 8.05
C ARG A 76 2.15 -0.76 9.13
N ARG A 77 2.43 0.21 9.98
CA ARG A 77 1.48 0.68 10.99
C ARG A 77 0.23 1.32 10.37
N ILE A 78 0.42 2.15 9.34
CA ILE A 78 -0.70 2.76 8.59
C ILE A 78 -1.53 1.67 7.92
N LEU A 79 -0.90 0.71 7.25
CA LEU A 79 -1.56 -0.43 6.63
C LEU A 79 -2.36 -1.25 7.64
N GLY A 80 -1.74 -1.62 8.77
CA GLY A 80 -2.40 -2.37 9.83
C GLY A 80 -3.64 -1.67 10.40
N ASN A 81 -3.59 -0.35 10.60
CA ASN A 81 -4.76 0.41 11.04
C ASN A 81 -5.87 0.41 9.99
N ARG A 82 -5.53 0.62 8.72
CA ARG A 82 -6.50 0.57 7.60
C ARG A 82 -7.14 -0.80 7.45
N ILE A 83 -6.35 -1.88 7.62
CA ILE A 83 -6.89 -3.25 7.61
C ILE A 83 -7.91 -3.42 8.73
N LYS A 84 -7.60 -3.01 9.96
CA LYS A 84 -8.52 -3.10 11.11
C LYS A 84 -9.83 -2.35 10.86
N GLU A 85 -9.75 -1.14 10.32
CA GLU A 85 -10.92 -0.33 9.99
C GLU A 85 -11.80 -1.03 8.94
N LEU A 86 -11.20 -1.46 7.84
CA LEU A 86 -11.93 -2.02 6.71
C LEU A 86 -12.45 -3.45 6.94
N VAL A 87 -11.73 -4.28 7.70
CA VAL A 87 -12.23 -5.61 8.10
C VAL A 87 -13.56 -5.53 8.83
N ASN A 88 -13.78 -4.47 9.61
CA ASN A 88 -15.04 -4.28 10.33
C ASN A 88 -16.22 -3.93 9.41
N THR A 89 -15.96 -3.44 8.18
CA THR A 89 -17.02 -3.17 7.20
C THR A 89 -17.49 -4.42 6.46
N LEU A 90 -16.69 -5.49 6.46
CA LEU A 90 -17.06 -6.75 5.83
C LEU A 90 -18.11 -7.49 6.66
N VAL A 91 -19.27 -7.75 6.06
CA VAL A 91 -20.40 -8.41 6.74
C VAL A 91 -20.11 -9.90 6.93
N ASN A 92 -19.59 -10.58 5.90
CA ASN A 92 -19.28 -12.00 5.96
C ASN A 92 -18.04 -12.29 6.81
N PRO A 93 -18.14 -13.07 7.90
CA PRO A 93 -17.01 -13.39 8.78
C PRO A 93 -15.86 -14.12 8.06
N SER A 94 -16.15 -15.04 7.16
CA SER A 94 -15.14 -15.78 6.40
C SER A 94 -14.27 -14.85 5.54
N LEU A 95 -14.88 -13.83 4.95
CA LEU A 95 -14.15 -12.81 4.19
C LEU A 95 -13.12 -12.02 5.01
N LYS A 96 -13.36 -11.87 6.33
CA LYS A 96 -12.43 -11.12 7.20
C LYS A 96 -11.08 -11.81 7.29
N GLY A 97 -11.07 -13.14 7.32
CA GLY A 97 -9.86 -13.96 7.26
C GLY A 97 -9.14 -13.79 5.92
N TYR A 98 -9.82 -14.10 4.84
CA TYR A 98 -9.30 -14.02 3.48
C TYR A 98 -8.78 -12.62 3.12
N PHE A 99 -9.47 -11.57 3.53
CA PHE A 99 -9.01 -10.21 3.29
C PHE A 99 -7.71 -9.88 4.06
N LYS A 100 -7.56 -10.34 5.30
CA LYS A 100 -6.32 -10.17 6.06
C LYS A 100 -5.17 -10.93 5.41
N ASP A 101 -5.39 -12.17 5.00
CA ASP A 101 -4.38 -13.00 4.35
C ASP A 101 -3.96 -12.40 3.02
N TYR A 102 -4.91 -11.92 2.23
CA TYR A 102 -4.63 -11.17 1.02
C TYR A 102 -3.77 -9.92 1.29
N MET A 103 -4.10 -9.15 2.33
CA MET A 103 -3.35 -7.93 2.65
C MET A 103 -1.94 -8.22 3.16
N ASN A 104 -1.73 -9.34 3.86
CA ASN A 104 -0.41 -9.81 4.23
C ASN A 104 0.40 -10.20 2.99
N TRP A 105 -0.19 -10.97 2.10
CA TRP A 105 0.44 -11.31 0.81
C TRP A 105 0.78 -10.05 0.00
N LEU A 106 -0.14 -9.09 -0.07
CA LEU A 106 0.07 -7.84 -0.80
C LEU A 106 1.20 -6.99 -0.20
N ASP A 107 1.35 -6.94 1.15
CA ASP A 107 2.49 -6.27 1.80
C ASP A 107 3.82 -6.86 1.34
N HIS A 108 3.90 -8.19 1.18
CA HIS A 108 5.10 -8.87 0.67
C HIS A 108 5.34 -8.58 -0.82
N GLU A 109 4.30 -8.61 -1.65
CA GLU A 109 4.41 -8.45 -3.10
C GLU A 109 4.79 -7.02 -3.53
N VAL A 110 4.14 -6.01 -2.95
CA VAL A 110 4.28 -4.62 -3.42
C VAL A 110 4.81 -3.66 -2.37
N GLY A 111 5.04 -4.14 -1.16
CA GLY A 111 5.45 -3.37 0.00
C GLY A 111 4.33 -2.58 0.68
N PRO A 112 4.50 -2.21 1.98
CA PRO A 112 3.44 -1.67 2.82
C PRO A 112 2.91 -0.31 2.36
N HIS A 113 3.74 0.50 1.73
CA HIS A 113 3.30 1.80 1.17
C HIS A 113 2.27 1.60 0.06
N LYS A 114 2.62 0.80 -0.95
CA LYS A 114 1.75 0.56 -2.11
C LYS A 114 0.51 -0.23 -1.70
N ALA A 115 0.64 -1.23 -0.81
CA ALA A 115 -0.48 -1.96 -0.24
C ALA A 115 -1.46 -1.02 0.48
N ALA A 116 -0.97 -0.07 1.29
CA ALA A 116 -1.79 0.93 1.96
C ALA A 116 -2.53 1.88 1.00
N LEU A 117 -1.99 2.16 -0.19
CA LEU A 117 -2.68 2.95 -1.21
C LEU A 117 -3.77 2.13 -1.93
N LEU A 118 -3.53 0.86 -2.15
CA LEU A 118 -4.41 -0.02 -2.91
C LEU A 118 -5.57 -0.61 -2.10
N ILE A 119 -5.47 -0.64 -0.78
CA ILE A 119 -6.42 -1.34 0.12
C ILE A 119 -7.88 -0.98 -0.14
N ARG A 120 -8.21 0.32 -0.35
CA ARG A 120 -9.58 0.78 -0.60
C ARG A 120 -10.12 0.30 -1.95
N LYS A 121 -9.27 0.16 -2.96
CA LYS A 121 -9.64 -0.40 -4.25
C LYS A 121 -9.91 -1.90 -4.13
N HIS A 122 -9.09 -2.59 -3.35
CA HIS A 122 -9.12 -4.04 -3.28
C HIS A 122 -10.22 -4.56 -2.34
N ILE A 123 -10.62 -3.82 -1.31
CA ILE A 123 -11.77 -4.24 -0.49
C ILE A 123 -13.04 -4.38 -1.33
N HIS A 124 -13.22 -3.54 -2.35
CA HIS A 124 -14.36 -3.65 -3.27
C HIS A 124 -14.38 -4.94 -4.09
N PHE A 125 -13.23 -5.62 -4.26
CA PHE A 125 -13.22 -6.97 -4.82
C PHE A 125 -13.96 -7.94 -3.89
N PHE A 126 -13.61 -7.94 -2.60
CA PHE A 126 -14.22 -8.81 -1.59
C PHE A 126 -15.69 -8.47 -1.36
N GLU A 127 -16.05 -7.19 -1.34
CA GLU A 127 -17.45 -6.76 -1.22
C GLU A 127 -18.27 -7.22 -2.43
N LYS A 128 -17.75 -7.05 -3.64
CA LYS A 128 -18.45 -7.40 -4.89
C LYS A 128 -18.62 -8.90 -5.07
N THR A 129 -17.75 -9.68 -4.50
CA THR A 129 -17.77 -11.15 -4.58
C THR A 129 -18.21 -11.80 -3.27
N SER A 130 -18.76 -11.03 -2.32
CA SER A 130 -19.03 -11.48 -0.95
C SER A 130 -19.93 -12.70 -0.82
N ASP A 131 -20.87 -12.86 -1.75
CA ASP A 131 -21.79 -13.98 -1.84
C ASP A 131 -21.17 -15.28 -2.38
N LEU A 132 -20.00 -15.18 -2.99
CA LEU A 132 -19.26 -16.34 -3.51
C LEU A 132 -18.35 -17.00 -2.46
N TRP A 133 -18.14 -16.35 -1.32
CA TRP A 133 -17.23 -16.82 -0.28
C TRP A 133 -18.00 -17.59 0.81
N GLY A 134 -17.64 -18.85 1.00
CA GLY A 134 -18.11 -19.69 2.08
C GLY A 134 -16.93 -20.31 2.84
N ASP A 135 -17.03 -21.61 3.13
CA ASP A 135 -15.92 -22.38 3.70
C ASP A 135 -14.78 -22.60 2.70
N GLN A 136 -15.06 -22.40 1.41
CA GLN A 136 -14.11 -22.51 0.31
C GLN A 136 -13.99 -21.20 -0.44
N ILE A 137 -12.86 -21.05 -1.15
CA ILE A 137 -12.65 -19.93 -2.07
C ILE A 137 -13.60 -20.04 -3.26
N PRO A 138 -13.99 -18.92 -3.89
CA PRO A 138 -14.78 -18.93 -5.11
C PRO A 138 -14.09 -19.71 -6.23
N ASP A 139 -14.86 -20.48 -6.98
CA ASP A 139 -14.39 -21.13 -8.20
C ASP A 139 -14.21 -20.13 -9.35
N ASN A 140 -13.50 -20.57 -10.39
CA ASN A 140 -13.17 -19.74 -11.54
C ASN A 140 -14.39 -19.20 -12.28
N ASP A 141 -15.38 -20.05 -12.53
CA ASP A 141 -16.56 -19.70 -13.33
C ASP A 141 -17.44 -18.68 -12.61
N SER A 142 -17.64 -18.86 -11.31
CA SER A 142 -18.34 -17.91 -10.45
C SER A 142 -17.67 -16.55 -10.42
N LEU A 143 -16.34 -16.52 -10.31
CA LEU A 143 -15.55 -15.27 -10.35
C LEU A 143 -15.65 -14.59 -11.72
N LEU A 144 -15.51 -15.33 -12.81
CA LEU A 144 -15.63 -14.82 -14.18
C LEU A 144 -17.03 -14.24 -14.44
N HIS A 145 -18.06 -14.97 -14.06
CA HIS A 145 -19.44 -14.52 -14.23
C HIS A 145 -19.71 -13.24 -13.44
N ARG A 146 -19.23 -13.14 -12.20
CA ARG A 146 -19.42 -11.99 -11.32
C ARG A 146 -18.62 -10.75 -11.74
N LEU A 147 -17.37 -10.94 -12.11
CA LEU A 147 -16.46 -9.84 -12.37
C LEU A 147 -16.49 -9.37 -13.82
N ARG A 148 -16.83 -10.25 -14.75
CA ARG A 148 -16.68 -10.08 -16.20
C ARG A 148 -15.22 -9.67 -16.53
N THR A 149 -14.90 -9.54 -17.78
CA THR A 149 -13.54 -9.25 -18.25
C THR A 149 -12.97 -7.93 -17.76
N SER A 150 -13.79 -6.89 -17.71
CA SER A 150 -13.37 -5.58 -17.17
C SER A 150 -13.01 -5.63 -15.68
N GLY A 151 -13.71 -6.46 -14.91
CA GLY A 151 -13.43 -6.66 -13.49
C GLY A 151 -12.15 -7.44 -13.25
N LEU A 152 -11.82 -8.41 -14.10
CA LEU A 152 -10.57 -9.18 -13.99
C LEU A 152 -9.34 -8.27 -14.10
N ARG A 153 -9.31 -7.39 -15.09
CA ARG A 153 -8.21 -6.40 -15.23
C ARG A 153 -8.14 -5.44 -14.05
N LYS A 154 -9.29 -5.00 -13.56
CA LYS A 154 -9.35 -4.08 -12.41
C LYS A 154 -8.81 -4.71 -11.13
N TYR A 155 -9.02 -6.02 -10.94
CA TYR A 155 -8.69 -6.76 -9.73
C TYR A 155 -7.59 -7.81 -9.96
N GLU A 156 -6.64 -7.51 -10.82
CA GLU A 156 -5.50 -8.37 -11.16
C GLU A 156 -4.78 -8.92 -9.92
N LEU A 157 -4.42 -8.07 -8.96
CA LEU A 157 -3.67 -8.48 -7.77
C LEU A 157 -4.47 -9.44 -6.85
N PRO A 158 -5.76 -9.21 -6.52
CA PRO A 158 -6.56 -10.22 -5.84
C PRO A 158 -6.64 -11.56 -6.57
N ILE A 159 -6.73 -11.54 -7.90
CA ILE A 159 -6.78 -12.78 -8.69
C ILE A 159 -5.42 -13.48 -8.68
N ARG A 160 -4.32 -12.78 -8.82
CA ARG A 160 -2.96 -13.35 -8.67
C ARG A 160 -2.77 -14.01 -7.31
N TRP A 161 -3.25 -13.38 -6.24
CA TRP A 161 -3.22 -13.97 -4.92
C TRP A 161 -4.02 -15.29 -4.84
N LEU A 162 -5.24 -15.32 -5.39
CA LEU A 162 -6.03 -16.54 -5.44
C LEU A 162 -5.32 -17.67 -6.20
N VAL A 163 -4.66 -17.36 -7.30
CA VAL A 163 -3.87 -18.34 -8.06
C VAL A 163 -2.63 -18.79 -7.25
N ALA A 164 -1.88 -17.86 -6.69
CA ALA A 164 -0.60 -18.15 -6.04
C ALA A 164 -0.76 -18.87 -4.68
N VAL A 165 -1.75 -18.47 -3.88
CA VAL A 165 -1.89 -18.93 -2.49
C VAL A 165 -2.97 -20.02 -2.37
N HIS A 166 -4.04 -19.90 -3.12
CA HIS A 166 -5.19 -20.79 -3.03
C HIS A 166 -5.31 -21.75 -4.21
N HIS A 167 -4.31 -21.78 -5.10
CA HIS A 167 -4.25 -22.69 -6.24
C HIS A 167 -5.52 -22.62 -7.13
N LEU A 168 -6.09 -21.43 -7.30
CA LEU A 168 -7.21 -21.24 -8.21
C LEU A 168 -6.79 -21.68 -9.62
N HIS A 169 -7.37 -22.75 -10.11
CA HIS A 169 -7.13 -23.23 -11.48
C HIS A 169 -7.95 -22.38 -12.45
N ILE A 170 -7.27 -21.61 -13.27
CA ILE A 170 -7.93 -20.92 -14.38
C ILE A 170 -7.98 -21.88 -15.56
N ASP A 171 -9.15 -22.48 -15.81
CA ASP A 171 -9.34 -23.35 -16.96
C ASP A 171 -9.23 -22.54 -18.26
N THR A 172 -8.19 -22.87 -19.04
CA THR A 172 -7.89 -22.20 -20.31
C THR A 172 -8.62 -22.82 -21.51
N GLN A 173 -9.43 -23.87 -21.28
CA GLN A 173 -10.07 -24.61 -22.35
C GLN A 173 -11.51 -24.20 -22.66
N SER A 174 -12.12 -23.28 -21.93
CA SER A 174 -13.45 -22.78 -22.28
C SER A 174 -13.39 -22.03 -23.62
N LYS A 175 -13.79 -22.72 -24.65
CA LYS A 175 -13.88 -22.26 -26.04
C LYS A 175 -14.82 -21.05 -26.12
N GLY A 176 -14.28 -19.85 -26.20
CA GLY A 176 -15.10 -18.66 -26.46
C GLY A 176 -14.50 -17.29 -26.13
N HIS A 177 -13.52 -17.20 -25.27
CA HIS A 177 -12.92 -15.91 -24.85
C HIS A 177 -11.39 -15.94 -24.86
N CYS A 178 -10.81 -16.30 -26.00
CA CYS A 178 -9.40 -16.64 -26.18
C CYS A 178 -8.42 -15.53 -25.71
N SER A 179 -8.71 -14.24 -25.96
CA SER A 179 -7.73 -13.16 -25.69
C SER A 179 -7.60 -12.74 -24.22
N GLU A 180 -8.60 -13.00 -23.41
CA GLU A 180 -8.68 -12.55 -22.01
C GLU A 180 -8.17 -13.59 -21.04
N PHE A 181 -8.41 -14.85 -21.32
CA PHE A 181 -7.79 -15.99 -20.63
C PHE A 181 -6.28 -16.04 -20.86
N ASP A 182 -5.80 -15.69 -22.06
CA ASP A 182 -4.36 -15.60 -22.33
C ASP A 182 -3.66 -14.55 -21.46
N GLN A 183 -4.33 -13.46 -21.13
CA GLN A 183 -3.78 -12.46 -20.20
C GLN A 183 -3.72 -12.98 -18.77
N LEU A 184 -4.76 -13.66 -18.28
CA LEU A 184 -4.74 -14.30 -16.97
C LEU A 184 -3.69 -15.42 -16.89
N ARG A 185 -3.55 -16.21 -17.96
CA ARG A 185 -2.50 -17.23 -18.09
C ARG A 185 -1.11 -16.64 -18.05
N LYS A 186 -0.87 -15.52 -18.74
CA LYS A 186 0.41 -14.78 -18.67
C LYS A 186 0.68 -14.27 -17.26
N LEU A 187 -0.35 -13.80 -16.56
CA LEU A 187 -0.24 -13.35 -15.17
C LEU A 187 0.04 -14.51 -14.19
N ALA A 188 -0.61 -15.66 -14.38
CA ALA A 188 -0.38 -16.86 -13.59
C ALA A 188 1.04 -17.45 -13.82
N ASN A 189 1.53 -17.41 -15.07
CA ASN A 189 2.84 -17.91 -15.44
C ASN A 189 3.99 -16.92 -15.19
N SER A 190 3.72 -15.67 -14.84
CA SER A 190 4.71 -14.66 -14.49
C SER A 190 5.07 -14.63 -12.99
N CYS A 191 4.48 -15.52 -12.20
CA CYS A 191 4.95 -15.78 -10.84
C CYS A 191 6.16 -16.72 -10.89
N PRO A 192 7.30 -16.32 -10.28
CA PRO A 192 8.47 -17.18 -10.13
C PRO A 192 8.18 -18.38 -9.25
#